data_eb5113493cb1d7f6f3d9518e92b7555f
#
_entry.id   eb5113493cb1d7f6f3d9518e92b7555f
#
_cell.length_a   1.000
_cell.length_b   1.000
_cell.length_c   1.000
_cell.angle_alpha   90.00
_cell.angle_beta   90.00
_cell.angle_gamma   90.00
#
_symmetry.space_group_name_H-M   'P 1'
#
loop_
_entity.id
_entity.type
_entity.pdbx_description
1 polymer ?
#
loop_
_entity_poly.entity_id
_entity_poly.type
_entity_poly.pdbx_seq_one_letter_code
_entity_poly.pdbx_strand_id
1 'polypeptide(L)'
;MHNIKIQESARFLFDHRINKKSINNLPKNITPVTNKEAYLIQEELKLLYLNLKENISIGKKVGCTSHDAQKQLDINEPFYGNLFSRFYSIDPKKISSKKFSKPFIEPEIALRIKEDIDISRAPFSNKDIDYLFDGFVCS
;
A
#
# COMPACT_ATOMS: atom_id res chain seq x y z
N MET A 1 18.80 1.94 18.12
CA MET A 1 18.24 0.58 17.95
C MET A 1 16.89 0.57 17.22
N HIS A 2 15.94 1.43 17.56
CA HIS A 2 14.61 1.46 16.91
C HIS A 2 14.66 1.69 15.39
N ASN A 3 15.48 2.63 14.92
CA ASN A 3 15.62 2.95 13.49
C ASN A 3 16.23 1.78 12.66
N ILE A 4 17.18 1.04 13.24
CA ILE A 4 17.82 -0.11 12.57
C ILE A 4 16.78 -1.20 12.30
N LYS A 5 15.94 -1.54 13.27
CA LYS A 5 14.86 -2.53 13.11
C LYS A 5 13.90 -2.16 11.96
N ILE A 6 13.50 -0.88 11.86
CA ILE A 6 12.61 -0.39 10.82
C ILE A 6 13.25 -0.56 9.43
N GLN A 7 14.51 -0.16 9.28
CA GLN A 7 15.25 -0.30 8.03
C GLN A 7 15.46 -1.77 7.63
N GLU A 8 15.82 -2.64 8.57
CA GLU A 8 15.96 -4.07 8.33
C GLU A 8 14.65 -4.72 7.89
N SER A 9 13.53 -4.35 8.55
CA SER A 9 12.20 -4.83 8.18
C SER A 9 11.82 -4.40 6.76
N ALA A 10 12.02 -3.13 6.44
CA ALA A 10 11.74 -2.59 5.11
C ALA A 10 12.59 -3.26 4.03
N ARG A 11 13.88 -3.45 4.29
CA ARG A 11 14.80 -4.14 3.38
C ARG A 11 14.40 -5.60 3.17
N PHE A 12 14.06 -6.31 4.24
CA PHE A 12 13.58 -7.69 4.16
C PHE A 12 12.34 -7.81 3.27
N LEU A 13 11.34 -6.95 3.48
CA LEU A 13 10.12 -6.93 2.67
C LEU A 13 10.41 -6.58 1.21
N PHE A 14 11.23 -5.58 0.97
CA PHE A 14 11.64 -5.15 -0.37
C PHE A 14 12.32 -6.29 -1.14
N ASP A 15 13.33 -6.93 -0.55
CA ASP A 15 14.10 -7.99 -1.19
C ASP A 15 13.24 -9.20 -1.52
N HIS A 16 12.31 -9.57 -0.63
CA HIS A 16 11.37 -10.67 -0.91
C HIS A 16 10.42 -10.33 -2.05
N ARG A 17 9.89 -9.11 -2.08
CA ARG A 17 8.98 -8.69 -3.14
C ARG A 17 9.67 -8.57 -4.50
N ILE A 18 10.83 -7.97 -4.56
CA ILE A 18 11.61 -7.85 -5.83
C ILE A 18 12.01 -9.22 -6.37
N ASN A 19 12.39 -10.14 -5.48
CA ASN A 19 12.77 -11.50 -5.85
C ASN A 19 11.58 -12.46 -5.93
N LYS A 20 10.33 -12.00 -5.78
CA LYS A 20 9.09 -12.80 -5.82
C LYS A 20 9.10 -13.98 -4.84
N LYS A 21 9.70 -13.78 -3.67
CA LYS A 21 9.74 -14.80 -2.61
C LYS A 21 8.53 -14.63 -1.69
N SER A 22 7.83 -15.72 -1.42
CA SER A 22 6.75 -15.73 -0.43
C SER A 22 7.31 -15.52 0.97
N ILE A 23 6.56 -14.81 1.80
CA ILE A 23 6.82 -14.64 3.22
C ILE A 23 5.61 -15.18 3.96
N ASN A 24 5.83 -16.10 4.89
CA ASN A 24 4.74 -16.54 5.79
C ASN A 24 4.67 -15.59 6.99
N ASN A 25 5.80 -15.30 7.60
CA ASN A 25 5.90 -14.36 8.74
C ASN A 25 7.21 -13.57 8.66
N LEU A 26 7.20 -12.37 9.23
CA LEU A 26 8.44 -11.65 9.48
C LEU A 26 9.24 -12.33 10.60
N PRO A 27 10.58 -12.33 10.54
CA PRO A 27 11.41 -12.73 11.68
C PRO A 27 11.06 -11.93 12.93
N LYS A 28 11.01 -12.57 14.09
CA LYS A 28 10.57 -11.95 15.36
C LYS A 28 11.31 -10.65 15.71
N ASN A 29 12.61 -10.60 15.44
CA ASN A 29 13.44 -9.43 15.73
C ASN A 29 13.13 -8.20 14.89
N ILE A 30 12.47 -8.37 13.74
CA ILE A 30 12.09 -7.28 12.83
C ILE A 30 10.57 -7.12 12.68
N THR A 31 9.77 -7.90 13.40
CA THR A 31 8.30 -7.78 13.39
C THR A 31 7.88 -6.50 14.13
N PRO A 32 7.04 -5.62 13.54
CA PRO A 32 6.50 -4.47 14.23
C PRO A 32 5.59 -4.91 15.39
N VAL A 33 5.58 -4.15 16.46
CA VAL A 33 4.73 -4.41 17.64
C VAL A 33 3.57 -3.41 17.75
N THR A 34 3.55 -2.37 16.92
CA THR A 34 2.48 -1.36 16.87
C THR A 34 2.19 -0.97 15.43
N ASN A 35 0.97 -0.46 15.16
CA ASN A 35 0.60 0.10 13.86
C ASN A 35 1.54 1.25 13.46
N LYS A 36 1.96 2.07 14.42
CA LYS A 36 2.94 3.14 14.17
C LYS A 36 4.26 2.60 13.64
N GLU A 37 4.82 1.54 14.23
CA GLU A 37 6.03 0.89 13.70
C GLU A 37 5.80 0.31 12.31
N ALA A 38 4.65 -0.33 12.06
CA ALA A 38 4.32 -0.87 10.75
C ALA A 38 4.28 0.21 9.67
N TYR A 39 3.69 1.37 9.96
CA TYR A 39 3.69 2.51 9.02
C TYR A 39 5.07 3.14 8.84
N LEU A 40 5.93 3.18 9.86
CA LEU A 40 7.31 3.62 9.70
C LEU A 40 8.11 2.66 8.79
N ILE A 41 7.89 1.35 8.92
CA ILE A 41 8.47 0.35 8.00
C ILE A 41 7.95 0.57 6.59
N GLN A 42 6.65 0.88 6.42
CA GLN A 42 6.07 1.17 5.11
C GLN A 42 6.68 2.43 4.46
N GLU A 43 6.98 3.48 5.23
CA GLU A 43 7.63 4.67 4.68
C GLU A 43 9.10 4.38 4.27
N GLU A 44 9.86 3.63 5.06
CA GLU A 44 11.20 3.17 4.64
C GLU A 44 11.14 2.28 3.40
N LEU A 45 10.17 1.37 3.33
CA LEU A 45 9.94 0.53 2.16
C LEU A 45 9.60 1.37 0.92
N LYS A 46 8.81 2.43 1.07
CA LYS A 46 8.51 3.39 0.01
C LYS A 46 9.78 4.04 -0.54
N LEU A 47 10.70 4.48 0.34
CA LEU A 47 11.97 5.06 -0.09
C LEU A 47 12.80 4.07 -0.92
N LEU A 48 12.83 2.79 -0.54
CA LEU A 48 13.51 1.75 -1.32
C LEU A 48 12.90 1.59 -2.72
N TYR A 49 11.57 1.66 -2.84
CA TYR A 49 10.90 1.61 -4.14
C TYR A 49 11.16 2.85 -4.98
N LEU A 50 11.16 4.05 -4.39
CA LEU A 50 11.44 5.30 -5.09
C LEU A 50 12.88 5.39 -5.62
N ASN A 51 13.82 4.66 -5.01
CA ASN A 51 15.19 4.53 -5.50
C ASN A 51 15.33 3.62 -6.74
N LEU A 52 14.29 2.89 -7.12
CA LEU A 52 14.29 2.15 -8.38
C LEU A 52 14.12 3.11 -9.55
N LYS A 53 14.86 2.86 -10.64
CA LYS A 53 14.80 3.68 -11.85
C LYS A 53 13.36 3.83 -12.34
N GLU A 54 12.96 5.08 -12.63
CA GLU A 54 11.66 5.44 -13.22
C GLU A 54 10.44 4.99 -12.40
N ASN A 55 10.62 4.79 -11.09
CA ASN A 55 9.52 4.40 -10.22
C ASN A 55 9.06 5.57 -9.35
N ILE A 56 7.79 5.91 -9.44
CA ILE A 56 7.16 6.98 -8.67
C ILE A 56 5.98 6.44 -7.86
N SER A 57 5.64 7.12 -6.77
CA SER A 57 4.39 6.87 -6.04
C SER A 57 3.23 7.48 -6.83
N ILE A 58 2.19 6.70 -7.09
CA ILE A 58 1.03 7.10 -7.91
C ILE A 58 -0.27 7.14 -7.12
N GLY A 59 -0.25 6.72 -5.86
CA GLY A 59 -1.44 6.71 -5.04
C GLY A 59 -1.35 5.80 -3.83
N LYS A 60 -2.51 5.52 -3.25
CA LYS A 60 -2.69 4.64 -2.10
C LYS A 60 -3.75 3.59 -2.39
N LYS A 61 -3.53 2.34 -1.95
CA LYS A 61 -4.58 1.33 -1.83
C LYS A 61 -5.03 1.29 -0.37
N VAL A 62 -6.34 1.30 -0.15
CA VAL A 62 -6.94 1.13 1.18
C VAL A 62 -7.47 -0.28 1.27
N GLY A 63 -7.20 -0.96 2.37
CA GLY A 63 -7.69 -2.32 2.65
C GLY A 63 -8.55 -2.37 3.90
N CYS A 64 -9.35 -3.44 4.03
CA CYS A 64 -10.22 -3.71 5.18
C CYS A 64 -11.19 -2.57 5.51
N THR A 65 -11.87 -2.06 4.48
CA THR A 65 -12.84 -0.97 4.62
C THR A 65 -14.18 -1.43 5.22
N SER A 66 -14.48 -2.74 5.23
CA SER A 66 -15.68 -3.28 5.86
C SER A 66 -15.42 -3.84 7.25
N HIS A 67 -16.43 -3.79 8.11
CA HIS A 67 -16.36 -4.39 9.46
C HIS A 67 -16.09 -5.91 9.44
N ASP A 68 -16.61 -6.63 8.44
CA ASP A 68 -16.39 -8.07 8.33
C ASP A 68 -14.92 -8.39 8.01
N ALA A 69 -14.31 -7.64 7.10
CA ALA A 69 -12.88 -7.79 6.79
C ALA A 69 -12.00 -7.44 7.99
N GLN A 70 -12.34 -6.36 8.71
CA GLN A 70 -11.64 -5.98 9.94
C GLN A 70 -11.73 -7.07 11.01
N LYS A 71 -12.91 -7.64 11.21
CA LYS A 71 -13.13 -8.73 12.17
C LYS A 71 -12.36 -9.99 11.82
N GLN A 72 -12.26 -10.35 10.53
CA GLN A 72 -11.48 -11.51 10.08
C GLN A 72 -9.97 -11.37 10.36
N LEU A 73 -9.45 -10.16 10.33
CA LEU A 73 -8.04 -9.88 10.59
C LEU A 73 -7.75 -9.40 12.02
N ASP A 74 -8.76 -9.39 12.90
CA ASP A 74 -8.66 -8.91 14.28
C ASP A 74 -8.09 -7.48 14.36
N ILE A 75 -8.61 -6.59 13.49
CA ILE A 75 -8.27 -5.15 13.46
C ILE A 75 -9.55 -4.34 13.62
N ASN A 76 -9.43 -3.06 13.98
CA ASN A 76 -10.57 -2.18 14.26
C ASN A 76 -10.60 -0.93 13.35
N GLU A 77 -9.70 -0.84 12.39
CA GLU A 77 -9.59 0.27 11.44
C GLU A 77 -9.08 -0.21 10.08
N PRO A 78 -9.42 0.50 8.99
CA PRO A 78 -8.80 0.27 7.69
C PRO A 78 -7.31 0.56 7.72
N PHE A 79 -6.56 -0.06 6.80
CA PHE A 79 -5.17 0.26 6.58
C PHE A 79 -4.93 0.65 5.12
N TYR A 80 -3.80 1.30 4.85
CA TYR A 80 -3.43 1.68 3.49
C TYR A 80 -2.00 1.28 3.13
N GLY A 81 -1.77 1.14 1.82
CA GLY A 81 -0.45 0.89 1.25
C GLY A 81 -0.14 1.84 0.10
N ASN A 82 1.15 2.01 -0.20
CA ASN A 82 1.60 2.83 -1.32
C ASN A 82 1.46 2.08 -2.64
N LEU A 83 0.99 2.76 -3.67
CA LEU A 83 0.99 2.29 -5.06
C LEU A 83 2.14 2.93 -5.83
N PHE A 84 2.79 2.14 -6.69
CA PHE A 84 3.95 2.57 -7.46
C PHE A 84 3.73 2.33 -8.96
N SER A 85 4.23 3.24 -9.80
CA SER A 85 4.09 3.16 -11.26
C SER A 85 4.61 1.84 -11.85
N ARG A 86 5.65 1.26 -11.26
CA ARG A 86 6.22 -0.03 -11.67
C ARG A 86 5.20 -1.20 -11.65
N PHE A 87 4.19 -1.12 -10.80
CA PHE A 87 3.17 -2.16 -10.62
C PHE A 87 1.82 -1.78 -11.23
N TYR A 88 1.78 -0.67 -11.94
CA TYR A 88 0.59 -0.15 -12.58
C TYR A 88 0.60 -0.43 -14.09
N SER A 89 -0.55 -0.73 -14.64
CA SER A 89 -0.75 -0.88 -16.10
C SER A 89 -2.14 -0.39 -16.46
N ILE A 90 -2.25 0.36 -17.54
CA ILE A 90 -3.53 0.78 -18.10
C ILE A 90 -3.97 -0.27 -19.12
N ASP A 91 -5.21 -0.76 -18.99
CA ASP A 91 -5.86 -1.71 -19.93
C ASP A 91 -4.95 -2.87 -20.37
N PRO A 92 -4.38 -3.65 -19.43
CA PRO A 92 -3.49 -4.73 -19.80
C PRO A 92 -4.30 -5.88 -20.42
N LYS A 93 -4.15 -6.15 -21.70
CA LYS A 93 -4.80 -7.29 -22.37
C LYS A 93 -4.40 -8.64 -21.81
N LYS A 94 -3.20 -8.74 -21.27
CA LYS A 94 -2.67 -9.95 -20.64
C LYS A 94 -1.72 -9.60 -19.48
N ILE A 95 -1.93 -10.24 -18.34
CA ILE A 95 -1.02 -10.17 -17.20
C ILE A 95 -0.45 -11.56 -16.97
N SER A 96 0.87 -11.69 -17.00
CA SER A 96 1.52 -12.98 -16.75
C SER A 96 1.49 -13.32 -15.26
N SER A 97 0.93 -14.49 -14.91
CA SER A 97 0.95 -15.01 -13.54
C SER A 97 2.37 -15.20 -12.97
N LYS A 98 3.37 -15.38 -13.84
CA LYS A 98 4.79 -15.47 -13.45
C LYS A 98 5.34 -14.20 -12.80
N LYS A 99 4.62 -13.09 -12.90
CA LYS A 99 4.96 -11.83 -12.20
C LYS A 99 4.66 -11.86 -10.70
N PHE A 100 3.89 -12.82 -10.23
CA PHE A 100 3.38 -12.91 -8.85
C PHE A 100 3.84 -14.20 -8.18
N SER A 101 4.02 -14.18 -6.87
CA SER A 101 4.28 -15.38 -6.07
C SER A 101 2.99 -16.14 -5.75
N LYS A 102 1.90 -15.42 -5.46
CA LYS A 102 0.54 -15.94 -5.22
C LYS A 102 -0.45 -14.96 -5.85
N PRO A 103 -0.88 -15.21 -7.12
CA PRO A 103 -1.79 -14.31 -7.81
C PRO A 103 -3.21 -14.42 -7.24
N PHE A 104 -3.78 -13.28 -6.88
CA PHE A 104 -5.20 -13.08 -6.61
C PHE A 104 -5.70 -11.93 -7.46
N ILE A 105 -6.99 -11.93 -7.77
CA ILE A 105 -7.69 -10.84 -8.47
C ILE A 105 -8.69 -10.25 -7.48
N GLU A 106 -8.58 -8.95 -7.26
CA GLU A 106 -9.49 -8.17 -6.42
C GLU A 106 -10.06 -7.04 -7.29
N PRO A 107 -11.35 -7.01 -7.58
CA PRO A 107 -11.96 -5.85 -8.22
C PRO A 107 -12.07 -4.70 -7.21
N GLU A 108 -11.60 -3.53 -7.61
CA GLU A 108 -11.52 -2.36 -6.76
C GLU A 108 -12.13 -1.13 -7.44
N ILE A 109 -12.54 -0.15 -6.66
CA ILE A 109 -12.89 1.18 -7.16
C ILE A 109 -11.72 2.11 -6.88
N ALA A 110 -11.14 2.68 -7.93
CA ALA A 110 -10.10 3.68 -7.81
C ALA A 110 -10.70 5.08 -7.98
N LEU A 111 -10.34 5.98 -7.09
CA LEU A 111 -10.72 7.39 -7.14
C LEU A 111 -9.52 8.21 -7.60
N ARG A 112 -9.73 9.10 -8.57
CA ARG A 112 -8.69 10.03 -9.00
C ARG A 112 -8.81 11.34 -8.23
N ILE A 113 -7.72 11.70 -7.53
CA ILE A 113 -7.64 12.95 -6.75
C ILE A 113 -7.36 14.10 -7.72
N LYS A 114 -8.12 15.20 -7.63
CA LYS A 114 -7.99 16.37 -8.50
C LYS A 114 -6.71 17.15 -8.27
N GLU A 115 -6.37 17.35 -7.01
CA GLU A 115 -5.27 18.19 -6.56
C GLU A 115 -4.75 17.71 -5.22
N ASP A 116 -3.61 18.19 -4.76
CA ASP A 116 -3.07 17.86 -3.45
C ASP A 116 -4.06 18.20 -2.35
N ILE A 117 -4.31 17.23 -1.47
CA ILE A 117 -5.26 17.39 -0.36
C ILE A 117 -4.60 18.19 0.75
N ASP A 118 -5.15 19.37 1.04
CA ASP A 118 -4.74 20.19 2.17
C ASP A 118 -5.17 19.54 3.50
N ILE A 119 -4.22 18.93 4.18
CA ILE A 119 -4.44 18.22 5.44
C ILE A 119 -4.95 19.16 6.57
N SER A 120 -4.72 20.48 6.48
CA SER A 120 -5.23 21.43 7.47
C SER A 120 -6.74 21.51 7.48
N ARG A 121 -7.41 21.07 6.41
CA ARG A 121 -8.87 21.00 6.28
C ARG A 121 -9.49 19.75 6.91
N ALA A 122 -8.67 18.81 7.38
CA ALA A 122 -9.19 17.61 8.05
C ALA A 122 -9.89 17.95 9.38
N PRO A 123 -10.93 17.18 9.79
CA PRO A 123 -11.45 15.99 9.14
C PRO A 123 -12.34 16.32 7.92
N PHE A 124 -12.22 15.51 6.87
CA PHE A 124 -13.07 15.63 5.68
C PHE A 124 -14.42 14.96 5.90
N SER A 125 -15.46 15.53 5.33
CA SER A 125 -16.83 15.02 5.35
C SER A 125 -17.20 14.40 4.00
N ASN A 126 -18.35 13.70 3.95
CA ASN A 126 -18.88 13.17 2.68
C ASN A 126 -19.15 14.26 1.64
N LYS A 127 -19.37 15.52 2.06
CA LYS A 127 -19.56 16.64 1.14
C LYS A 127 -18.28 17.08 0.44
N ASP A 128 -17.13 16.71 1.00
CA ASP A 128 -15.83 17.04 0.42
C ASP A 128 -15.43 16.07 -0.71
N ILE A 129 -16.13 14.92 -0.85
CA ILE A 129 -15.80 13.90 -1.83
C ILE A 129 -15.87 14.46 -3.27
N ASP A 130 -16.95 15.16 -3.64
CA ASP A 130 -17.15 15.76 -4.96
C ASP A 130 -16.08 16.81 -5.31
N TYR A 131 -15.53 17.39 -4.29
CA TYR A 131 -14.46 18.39 -4.36
C TYR A 131 -13.10 17.76 -4.62
N LEU A 132 -12.80 16.66 -3.89
CA LEU A 132 -11.51 16.04 -3.84
C LEU A 132 -11.24 15.12 -5.03
N PHE A 133 -12.28 14.59 -5.66
CA PHE A 133 -12.15 13.60 -6.72
C PHE A 133 -12.78 14.09 -8.04
N ASP A 134 -12.18 13.73 -9.17
CA ASP A 134 -12.67 14.09 -10.51
C ASP A 134 -13.05 12.87 -11.36
N GLY A 135 -13.02 11.69 -10.77
CA GLY A 135 -13.43 10.48 -11.44
C GLY A 135 -13.20 9.23 -10.60
N PHE A 136 -13.82 8.15 -11.04
CA PHE A 136 -13.61 6.81 -10.53
C PHE A 136 -13.50 5.82 -11.67
N VAL A 137 -12.77 4.73 -11.46
CA VAL A 137 -12.64 3.63 -12.41
C VAL A 137 -12.72 2.31 -11.66
N CYS A 138 -13.25 1.27 -12.31
CA CYS A 138 -13.10 -0.09 -11.83
C CYS A 138 -11.67 -0.55 -12.18
N SER A 139 -10.94 -1.06 -11.22
CA SER A 139 -9.56 -1.52 -11.39
C SER A 139 -9.38 -2.96 -10.92
#